data_d00ca5dbfa583eec768df34f16a3e7eb
#
_entry.id   d00ca5dbfa583eec768df34f16a3e7eb
#
_cell.length_a   1.000
_cell.length_b   1.000
_cell.length_c   1.000
_cell.angle_alpha   90.00
_cell.angle_beta   90.00
_cell.angle_gamma   90.00
#
_symmetry.space_group_name_H-M   'P 1'
#
loop_
_entity.id
_entity.type
_entity.pdbx_description
1 polymer ?
#
loop_
_entity_poly.entity_id
_entity_poly.type
_entity_poly.pdbx_seq_one_letter_code
_entity_poly.pdbx_strand_id
1 'polypeptide(L)'
;MFEDIIIPFVTIALAELGDKTQVSILLLSSRTKKYGYIFLGVFFAFLIVDGIAIALGNLITSSGDVTGLKPISGVVFIVFGVYMLLSKKEETEEKNYDKNIIASAFLMIFLTEWGDKTQVAAALFATQYNALFVLLGTMLALSLLSLMAIFFGKILNKRLNQKLLKKVAGVVFIILGITCFIF
;
A
#
# COMPACT_ATOMS: atom_id res chain seq x y z
N MET A 1 -13.38 -12.63 9.46
CA MET A 1 -12.07 -12.57 10.15
C MET A 1 -10.91 -12.95 9.22
N PHE A 2 -10.90 -14.14 8.63
CA PHE A 2 -9.83 -14.52 7.67
C PHE A 2 -9.84 -13.64 6.42
N GLU A 3 -11.00 -13.42 5.85
CA GLU A 3 -11.19 -12.56 4.66
C GLU A 3 -10.76 -11.12 4.91
N ASP A 4 -11.08 -10.59 6.10
CA ASP A 4 -10.77 -9.22 6.50
C ASP A 4 -9.26 -8.94 6.58
N ILE A 5 -8.43 -9.98 6.73
CA ILE A 5 -6.97 -9.90 6.70
C ILE A 5 -6.44 -10.21 5.31
N ILE A 6 -6.90 -11.31 4.71
CA ILE A 6 -6.30 -11.85 3.47
C ILE A 6 -6.61 -10.95 2.27
N ILE A 7 -7.83 -10.44 2.15
CA ILE A 7 -8.21 -9.60 1.01
C ILE A 7 -7.40 -8.30 1.00
N PRO A 8 -7.33 -7.51 2.08
CA PRO A 8 -6.44 -6.35 2.13
C PRO A 8 -4.96 -6.72 1.93
N PHE A 9 -4.48 -7.78 2.58
CA PHE A 9 -3.10 -8.24 2.46
C PHE A 9 -2.71 -8.52 1.00
N VAL A 10 -3.46 -9.36 0.30
CA VAL A 10 -3.16 -9.75 -1.08
C VAL A 10 -3.29 -8.56 -2.02
N THR A 11 -4.35 -7.77 -1.88
CA THR A 11 -4.62 -6.63 -2.76
C THR A 11 -3.54 -5.57 -2.62
N ILE A 12 -3.19 -5.19 -1.39
CA ILE A 12 -2.17 -4.19 -1.12
C ILE A 12 -0.79 -4.70 -1.49
N ALA A 13 -0.48 -5.98 -1.18
CA ALA A 13 0.78 -6.58 -1.61
C ALA A 13 0.95 -6.54 -3.13
N LEU A 14 -0.08 -6.87 -3.90
CA LEU A 14 -0.03 -6.81 -5.37
C LEU A 14 0.05 -5.38 -5.89
N ALA A 15 -0.66 -4.44 -5.28
CA ALA A 15 -0.68 -3.03 -5.67
C ALA A 15 0.68 -2.34 -5.45
N GLU A 16 1.39 -2.72 -4.38
CA GLU A 16 2.66 -2.13 -3.98
C GLU A 16 3.89 -2.90 -4.48
N LEU A 17 3.72 -4.15 -4.95
CA LEU A 17 4.85 -4.96 -5.40
C LEU A 17 5.54 -4.32 -6.61
N GLY A 18 6.80 -3.90 -6.43
CA GLY A 18 7.60 -3.26 -7.48
C GLY A 18 7.32 -1.76 -7.68
N ASP A 19 6.57 -1.12 -6.79
CA ASP A 19 6.29 0.31 -6.86
C ASP A 19 7.50 1.18 -6.44
N LYS A 20 7.39 2.50 -6.63
CA LYS A 20 8.41 3.52 -6.32
C LYS A 20 8.92 3.44 -4.89
N THR A 21 8.04 3.13 -3.95
CA THR A 21 8.37 3.01 -2.53
C THR A 21 9.39 1.91 -2.26
N GLN A 22 9.24 0.74 -2.89
CA GLN A 22 10.23 -0.34 -2.77
C GLN A 22 11.58 0.05 -3.36
N VAL A 23 11.59 0.78 -4.49
CA VAL A 23 12.83 1.29 -5.09
C VAL A 23 13.51 2.30 -4.16
N SER A 24 12.74 3.16 -3.52
CA SER A 24 13.25 4.14 -2.55
C SER A 24 13.85 3.47 -1.30
N ILE A 25 13.16 2.45 -0.76
CA ILE A 25 13.67 1.63 0.36
C ILE A 25 14.96 0.90 -0.04
N LEU A 26 15.01 0.32 -1.25
CA LEU A 26 16.20 -0.31 -1.80
C LEU A 26 17.37 0.66 -1.90
N LEU A 27 17.15 1.86 -2.47
CA LEU A 27 18.19 2.87 -2.60
C LEU A 27 18.72 3.30 -1.23
N LEU A 28 17.84 3.50 -0.24
CA LEU A 28 18.24 3.82 1.12
C LEU A 28 19.02 2.66 1.76
N SER A 29 18.59 1.42 1.60
CA SER A 29 19.26 0.23 2.15
C SER A 29 20.61 -0.04 1.46
N SER A 30 20.80 0.39 0.23
CA SER A 30 22.09 0.27 -0.47
C SER A 30 23.16 1.23 0.06
N ARG A 31 22.76 2.32 0.72
CA ARG A 31 23.65 3.36 1.25
C ARG A 31 24.07 3.12 2.70
N THR A 32 23.39 2.23 3.43
CA THR A 32 23.67 1.93 4.83
C THR A 32 23.37 0.48 5.16
N LYS A 33 24.08 -0.07 6.15
CA LYS A 33 23.82 -1.41 6.69
C LYS A 33 22.88 -1.39 7.91
N LYS A 34 22.30 -0.24 8.26
CA LYS A 34 21.39 -0.08 9.40
C LYS A 34 19.96 -0.49 9.04
N TYR A 35 19.78 -1.71 8.57
CA TYR A 35 18.52 -2.22 8.01
C TYR A 35 17.35 -2.18 8.99
N GLY A 36 17.58 -2.49 10.28
CA GLY A 36 16.54 -2.42 11.30
C GLY A 36 16.01 -1.00 11.53
N TYR A 37 16.89 0.02 11.47
CA TYR A 37 16.48 1.41 11.58
C TYR A 37 15.68 1.88 10.36
N ILE A 38 16.03 1.43 9.15
CA ILE A 38 15.23 1.68 7.94
C ILE A 38 13.85 1.06 8.11
N PHE A 39 13.79 -0.22 8.51
CA PHE A 39 12.51 -0.92 8.68
C PHE A 39 11.62 -0.23 9.72
N LEU A 40 12.16 0.19 10.87
CA LEU A 40 11.39 0.91 11.88
C LEU A 40 10.82 2.23 11.35
N GLY A 41 11.63 3.03 10.65
CA GLY A 41 11.15 4.29 10.06
C GLY A 41 10.03 4.05 9.06
N VAL A 42 10.21 3.09 8.16
CA VAL A 42 9.21 2.69 7.15
C VAL A 42 7.93 2.16 7.81
N PHE A 43 8.07 1.26 8.79
CA PHE A 43 6.94 0.66 9.50
C PHE A 43 6.07 1.71 10.19
N PHE A 44 6.67 2.65 10.93
CA PHE A 44 5.93 3.71 11.60
C PHE A 44 5.29 4.71 10.61
N ALA A 45 5.92 4.96 9.46
CA ALA A 45 5.33 5.80 8.44
C ALA A 45 4.05 5.15 7.88
N PHE A 46 4.08 3.89 7.47
CA PHE A 46 2.91 3.17 7.01
C PHE A 46 1.83 3.06 8.09
N LEU A 47 2.23 2.75 9.33
CA LEU A 47 1.28 2.65 10.44
C LEU A 47 0.49 3.96 10.65
N ILE A 48 1.14 5.10 10.51
CA ILE A 48 0.48 6.41 10.65
C ILE A 48 -0.38 6.71 9.42
N VAL A 49 0.18 6.57 8.22
CA VAL A 49 -0.52 6.92 6.97
C VAL A 49 -1.75 6.05 6.78
N ASP A 50 -1.57 4.73 6.78
CA ASP A 50 -2.68 3.79 6.57
C ASP A 50 -3.56 3.65 7.80
N GLY A 51 -3.00 3.76 9.00
CA GLY A 51 -3.76 3.76 10.25
C GLY A 51 -4.77 4.89 10.33
N ILE A 52 -4.38 6.11 9.94
CA ILE A 52 -5.30 7.26 9.86
C ILE A 52 -6.39 6.99 8.81
N ALA A 53 -6.02 6.50 7.64
CA ALA A 53 -6.97 6.21 6.57
C ALA A 53 -8.00 5.14 6.97
N ILE A 54 -7.54 4.05 7.58
CA ILE A 54 -8.38 2.97 8.09
C ILE A 54 -9.30 3.48 9.22
N ALA A 55 -8.77 4.30 10.13
CA ALA A 55 -9.57 4.91 11.19
C ALA A 55 -10.67 5.80 10.62
N LEU A 56 -10.36 6.63 9.61
CA LEU A 56 -11.35 7.45 8.92
C LEU A 56 -12.39 6.59 8.19
N GLY A 57 -11.99 5.54 7.48
CA GLY A 57 -12.91 4.59 6.85
C GLY A 57 -13.87 3.95 7.86
N ASN A 58 -13.35 3.51 9.00
CA ASN A 58 -14.14 2.94 10.09
C ASN A 58 -15.09 3.95 10.74
N LEU A 59 -14.67 5.21 10.91
CA LEU A 59 -15.53 6.28 11.44
C LEU A 59 -16.70 6.56 10.50
N ILE A 60 -16.50 6.59 9.21
CA ILE A 60 -17.57 6.77 8.23
C ILE A 60 -18.60 5.64 8.38
N THR A 61 -18.15 4.40 8.54
CA THR A 61 -19.02 3.23 8.74
C THR A 61 -19.80 3.30 10.05
N SER A 62 -19.18 3.75 11.13
CA SER A 62 -19.80 3.82 12.45
C SER A 62 -20.78 4.99 12.61
N SER A 63 -20.71 6.01 11.75
CA SER A 63 -21.45 7.27 11.90
C SER A 63 -22.84 7.27 11.25
N GLY A 64 -23.24 6.23 10.49
CA GLY A 64 -24.54 6.23 9.86
C GLY A 64 -24.79 5.20 8.77
N ASP A 65 -25.70 5.52 7.86
CA ASP A 65 -26.12 4.66 6.76
C ASP A 65 -24.99 4.41 5.77
N VAL A 66 -24.44 3.21 5.84
CA VAL A 66 -23.34 2.76 4.96
C VAL A 66 -23.83 2.15 3.63
N THR A 67 -25.13 2.15 3.40
CA THR A 67 -25.74 1.50 2.22
C THR A 67 -25.17 2.06 0.91
N GLY A 68 -24.80 3.34 0.89
CA GLY A 68 -24.17 4.00 -0.26
C GLY A 68 -22.66 3.79 -0.37
N LEU A 69 -21.98 3.29 0.66
CA LEU A 69 -20.51 3.18 0.66
C LEU A 69 -20.01 2.02 -0.20
N LYS A 70 -20.70 0.88 -0.21
CA LYS A 70 -20.33 -0.27 -1.05
C LYS A 70 -20.25 0.10 -2.55
N PRO A 71 -21.28 0.70 -3.19
CA PRO A 71 -21.16 1.10 -4.58
C PRO A 71 -20.12 2.18 -4.82
N ILE A 72 -19.92 3.12 -3.88
CA ILE A 72 -18.86 4.13 -3.97
C ILE A 72 -17.49 3.44 -3.95
N SER A 73 -17.26 2.53 -3.01
CA SER A 73 -16.01 1.74 -2.95
C SER A 73 -15.81 0.94 -4.24
N GLY A 74 -16.85 0.35 -4.77
CA GLY A 74 -16.82 -0.38 -6.05
C GLY A 74 -16.35 0.50 -7.20
N VAL A 75 -16.92 1.70 -7.34
CA VAL A 75 -16.49 2.67 -8.37
C VAL A 75 -15.01 3.06 -8.19
N VAL A 76 -14.60 3.38 -6.96
CA VAL A 76 -13.20 3.78 -6.68
C VAL A 76 -12.23 2.65 -6.98
N PHE A 77 -12.53 1.41 -6.58
CA PHE A 77 -11.71 0.26 -6.91
C PHE A 77 -11.60 0.03 -8.42
N ILE A 78 -12.69 0.16 -9.17
CA ILE A 78 -12.65 0.05 -10.64
C ILE A 78 -11.79 1.16 -11.24
N VAL A 79 -11.96 2.41 -10.79
CA VAL A 79 -11.15 3.55 -11.27
C VAL A 79 -9.67 3.31 -11.01
N PHE A 80 -9.29 2.84 -9.82
CA PHE A 80 -7.89 2.49 -9.51
C PHE A 80 -7.39 1.34 -10.36
N GLY A 81 -8.18 0.29 -10.54
CA GLY A 81 -7.82 -0.82 -11.41
C GLY A 81 -7.53 -0.36 -12.83
N VAL A 82 -8.40 0.45 -13.41
CA VAL A 82 -8.21 1.05 -14.75
C VAL A 82 -6.97 1.98 -14.76
N TYR A 83 -6.80 2.83 -13.75
CA TYR A 83 -5.62 3.68 -13.62
C TYR A 83 -4.33 2.85 -13.63
N MET A 84 -4.25 1.76 -12.85
CA MET A 84 -3.08 0.89 -12.80
C MET A 84 -2.80 0.20 -14.14
N LEU A 85 -3.85 -0.17 -14.89
CA LEU A 85 -3.70 -0.77 -16.22
C LEU A 85 -3.15 0.22 -17.26
N LEU A 86 -3.51 1.50 -17.13
CA LEU A 86 -3.14 2.55 -18.08
C LEU A 86 -1.87 3.31 -17.66
N SER A 87 -1.49 3.27 -16.38
CA SER A 87 -0.40 4.08 -15.84
C SER A 87 0.96 3.63 -16.39
N LYS A 88 1.76 4.63 -16.80
CA LYS A 88 3.15 4.44 -17.20
C LYS A 88 4.05 4.21 -15.98
N LYS A 89 5.29 3.77 -16.22
CA LYS A 89 6.30 3.59 -15.18
C LYS A 89 6.58 4.93 -14.51
N GLU A 90 6.52 4.98 -13.17
CA GLU A 90 6.93 6.15 -12.41
C GLU A 90 8.46 6.15 -12.26
N GLU A 91 9.08 7.32 -12.47
CA GLU A 91 10.51 7.52 -12.22
C GLU A 91 10.72 7.88 -10.75
N THR A 92 11.74 7.27 -10.15
CA THR A 92 12.08 7.50 -8.74
C THR A 92 13.16 8.57 -8.67
N GLU A 93 12.89 9.70 -8.04
CA GLU A 93 13.87 10.76 -7.80
C GLU A 93 14.88 10.34 -6.72
N GLU A 94 16.17 10.62 -6.95
CA GLU A 94 17.21 10.48 -5.94
C GLU A 94 17.14 11.64 -4.94
N LYS A 95 16.78 11.35 -3.69
CA LYS A 95 16.78 12.32 -2.59
C LYS A 95 18.03 12.13 -1.71
N ASN A 96 18.61 13.23 -1.26
CA ASN A 96 19.68 13.22 -0.26
C ASN A 96 19.09 12.88 1.12
N TYR A 97 19.65 11.87 1.78
CA TYR A 97 19.21 11.38 3.08
C TYR A 97 20.12 11.88 4.19
N ASP A 98 19.53 12.41 5.24
CA ASP A 98 20.20 13.03 6.39
C ASP A 98 20.83 11.99 7.34
N LYS A 99 21.58 12.45 8.34
CA LYS A 99 22.32 11.63 9.32
C LYS A 99 21.43 10.70 10.15
N ASN A 100 20.14 11.04 10.34
CA ASN A 100 19.18 10.21 11.08
C ASN A 100 18.40 9.30 10.12
N ILE A 101 18.80 8.04 10.04
CA ILE A 101 18.24 7.07 9.09
C ILE A 101 16.77 6.74 9.37
N ILE A 102 16.36 6.68 10.65
CA ILE A 102 14.95 6.43 11.01
C ILE A 102 14.08 7.58 10.50
N ALA A 103 14.47 8.82 10.80
CA ALA A 103 13.72 9.99 10.36
C ALA A 103 13.71 10.10 8.84
N SER A 104 14.83 9.83 8.17
CA SER A 104 14.90 9.84 6.71
C SER A 104 14.00 8.80 6.08
N ALA A 105 14.01 7.56 6.59
CA ALA A 105 13.14 6.49 6.12
C ALA A 105 11.67 6.81 6.39
N PHE A 106 11.36 7.30 7.59
CA PHE A 106 10.01 7.72 7.96
C PHE A 106 9.49 8.83 7.05
N LEU A 107 10.21 9.94 6.94
CA LEU A 107 9.77 11.08 6.13
C LEU A 107 9.66 10.72 4.65
N MET A 108 10.58 9.92 4.15
CA MET A 108 10.53 9.45 2.76
C MET A 108 9.21 8.73 2.47
N ILE A 109 8.86 7.74 3.29
CA ILE A 109 7.61 6.97 3.10
C ILE A 109 6.39 7.83 3.42
N PHE A 110 6.41 8.56 4.54
CA PHE A 110 5.30 9.43 4.93
C PHE A 110 4.90 10.41 3.83
N LEU A 111 5.88 11.06 3.18
CA LEU A 111 5.62 12.03 2.13
C LEU A 111 5.23 11.40 0.78
N THR A 112 5.73 10.19 0.49
CA THR A 112 5.44 9.52 -0.79
C THR A 112 4.13 8.76 -0.78
N GLU A 113 3.69 8.28 0.39
CA GLU A 113 2.49 7.48 0.55
C GLU A 113 1.26 8.32 0.94
N TRP A 114 1.47 9.57 1.38
CA TRP A 114 0.35 10.43 1.75
C TRP A 114 -0.53 10.75 0.53
N GLY A 115 -1.78 10.28 0.57
CA GLY A 115 -2.74 10.43 -0.54
C GLY A 115 -2.57 9.43 -1.68
N ASP A 116 -1.76 8.37 -1.51
CA ASP A 116 -1.60 7.35 -2.54
C ASP A 116 -2.81 6.39 -2.61
N LYS A 117 -2.86 5.63 -3.72
CA LYS A 117 -3.90 4.63 -4.02
C LYS A 117 -4.13 3.61 -2.90
N THR A 118 -3.05 3.21 -2.23
CA THR A 118 -3.07 2.20 -1.17
C THR A 118 -3.74 2.73 0.08
N GLN A 119 -3.47 3.98 0.45
CA GLN A 119 -4.15 4.65 1.56
C GLN A 119 -5.67 4.72 1.35
N VAL A 120 -6.10 5.09 0.14
CA VAL A 120 -7.54 5.13 -0.19
C VAL A 120 -8.14 3.73 -0.20
N ALA A 121 -7.43 2.72 -0.75
CA ALA A 121 -7.88 1.33 -0.75
C ALA A 121 -8.03 0.80 0.69
N ALA A 122 -7.07 1.07 1.57
CA ALA A 122 -7.12 0.66 2.98
C ALA A 122 -8.33 1.28 3.72
N ALA A 123 -8.60 2.58 3.49
CA ALA A 123 -9.79 3.25 4.01
C ALA A 123 -11.09 2.58 3.52
N LEU A 124 -11.18 2.26 2.23
CA LEU A 124 -12.35 1.61 1.64
C LEU A 124 -12.52 0.17 2.15
N PHE A 125 -11.44 -0.58 2.34
CA PHE A 125 -11.53 -1.89 2.99
C PHE A 125 -12.09 -1.77 4.42
N ALA A 126 -11.68 -0.75 5.17
CA ALA A 126 -12.17 -0.52 6.53
C ALA A 126 -13.66 -0.13 6.58
N THR A 127 -14.29 0.26 5.46
CA THR A 127 -15.75 0.43 5.38
C THR A 127 -16.50 -0.87 5.18
N GLN A 128 -15.84 -1.94 4.73
CA GLN A 128 -16.45 -3.22 4.39
C GLN A 128 -16.06 -4.37 5.31
N TYR A 129 -14.89 -4.27 5.93
CA TYR A 129 -14.27 -5.28 6.78
C TYR A 129 -13.93 -4.69 8.14
N ASN A 130 -13.64 -5.56 9.11
CA ASN A 130 -13.22 -5.10 10.44
C ASN A 130 -11.90 -4.32 10.34
N ALA A 131 -11.93 -3.05 10.77
CA ALA A 131 -10.80 -2.12 10.63
C ALA A 131 -9.50 -2.62 11.24
N LEU A 132 -9.56 -3.34 12.40
CA LEU A 132 -8.37 -3.90 13.03
C LEU A 132 -7.73 -5.00 12.17
N PHE A 133 -8.53 -5.86 11.57
CA PHE A 133 -8.05 -6.93 10.69
C PHE A 133 -7.56 -6.36 9.36
N VAL A 134 -8.20 -5.32 8.84
CA VAL A 134 -7.70 -4.56 7.67
C VAL A 134 -6.33 -3.97 7.97
N LEU A 135 -6.16 -3.31 9.13
CA LEU A 135 -4.87 -2.77 9.55
C LEU A 135 -3.80 -3.87 9.65
N LEU A 136 -4.12 -5.01 10.25
CA LEU A 136 -3.19 -6.15 10.34
C LEU A 136 -2.79 -6.66 8.96
N GLY A 137 -3.75 -6.88 8.05
CA GLY A 137 -3.48 -7.33 6.68
C GLY A 137 -2.61 -6.35 5.90
N THR A 138 -2.96 -5.06 5.95
CA THR A 138 -2.20 -3.97 5.31
C THR A 138 -0.77 -3.90 5.85
N MET A 139 -0.60 -3.86 7.17
CA MET A 139 0.72 -3.77 7.80
C MET A 139 1.59 -5.00 7.55
N LEU A 140 0.99 -6.19 7.51
CA LEU A 140 1.72 -7.42 7.13
C LEU A 140 2.20 -7.35 5.68
N ALA A 141 1.37 -6.91 4.74
CA ALA A 141 1.75 -6.75 3.34
C ALA A 141 2.91 -5.76 3.18
N LEU A 142 2.76 -4.55 3.72
CA LEU A 142 3.74 -3.48 3.59
C LEU A 142 5.05 -3.80 4.33
N SER A 143 4.98 -4.45 5.50
CA SER A 143 6.16 -4.91 6.23
C SER A 143 6.93 -5.97 5.46
N LEU A 144 6.23 -6.97 4.91
CA LEU A 144 6.84 -8.02 4.10
C LEU A 144 7.54 -7.43 2.87
N LEU A 145 6.86 -6.56 2.14
CA LEU A 145 7.41 -5.90 0.95
C LEU A 145 8.61 -5.01 1.30
N SER A 146 8.56 -4.31 2.43
CA SER A 146 9.67 -3.48 2.91
C SER A 146 10.90 -4.33 3.25
N LEU A 147 10.71 -5.46 3.94
CA LEU A 147 11.79 -6.40 4.22
C LEU A 147 12.37 -6.99 2.93
N MET A 148 11.50 -7.36 1.98
CA MET A 148 11.95 -7.82 0.67
C MET A 148 12.76 -6.75 -0.07
N ALA A 149 12.34 -5.49 -0.02
CA ALA A 149 13.09 -4.38 -0.62
C ALA A 149 14.44 -4.16 0.04
N ILE A 150 14.51 -4.24 1.37
CA ILE A 150 15.76 -4.06 2.14
C ILE A 150 16.77 -5.16 1.81
N PHE A 151 16.36 -6.43 1.83
CA PHE A 151 17.29 -7.56 1.72
C PHE A 151 17.49 -8.06 0.28
N PHE A 152 16.44 -8.03 -0.53
CA PHE A 152 16.44 -8.63 -1.86
C PHE A 152 16.24 -7.63 -3.00
N GLY A 153 16.17 -6.34 -2.70
CA GLY A 153 15.78 -5.32 -3.67
C GLY A 153 16.63 -5.28 -4.93
N LYS A 154 17.95 -5.54 -4.85
CA LYS A 154 18.81 -5.63 -6.03
C LYS A 154 18.41 -6.77 -6.97
N ILE A 155 17.95 -7.89 -6.43
CA ILE A 155 17.54 -9.08 -7.18
C ILE A 155 16.12 -8.89 -7.73
N LEU A 156 15.22 -8.39 -6.88
CA LEU A 156 13.83 -8.13 -7.26
C LEU A 156 13.72 -7.09 -8.38
N ASN A 157 14.41 -5.97 -8.26
CA ASN A 157 14.34 -4.88 -9.25
C ASN A 157 14.81 -5.32 -10.66
N LYS A 158 15.68 -6.32 -10.76
CA LYS A 158 16.14 -6.90 -12.03
C LYS A 158 15.20 -7.97 -12.60
N ARG A 159 14.46 -8.72 -11.75
CA ARG A 159 13.66 -9.89 -12.15
C ARG A 159 12.17 -9.62 -12.25
N LEU A 160 11.65 -8.64 -11.50
CA LEU A 160 10.22 -8.34 -11.51
C LEU A 160 9.84 -7.52 -12.75
N ASN A 161 8.90 -8.09 -13.50
CA ASN A 161 8.25 -7.34 -14.59
C ASN A 161 7.18 -6.41 -14.00
N GLN A 162 7.59 -5.19 -13.64
CA GLN A 162 6.70 -4.18 -13.05
C GLN A 162 5.43 -3.93 -13.90
N LYS A 163 5.52 -4.04 -15.23
CA LYS A 163 4.36 -3.89 -16.12
C LYS A 163 3.35 -5.03 -15.91
N LEU A 164 3.84 -6.27 -15.71
CA LEU A 164 2.97 -7.40 -15.41
C LEU A 164 2.31 -7.27 -14.04
N LEU A 165 3.07 -6.87 -13.03
CA LEU A 165 2.56 -6.67 -11.66
C LEU A 165 1.46 -5.61 -11.60
N LYS A 166 1.68 -4.44 -12.22
CA LYS A 166 0.66 -3.39 -12.34
C LYS A 166 -0.62 -3.90 -13.04
N LYS A 167 -0.47 -4.73 -14.08
CA LYS A 167 -1.63 -5.34 -14.74
C LYS A 167 -2.40 -6.30 -13.83
N VAL A 168 -1.70 -7.17 -13.12
CA VAL A 168 -2.32 -8.11 -12.17
C VAL A 168 -3.05 -7.36 -11.07
N ALA A 169 -2.39 -6.39 -10.44
CA ALA A 169 -3.01 -5.55 -9.42
C ALA A 169 -4.24 -4.80 -9.95
N GLY A 170 -4.14 -4.19 -11.15
CA GLY A 170 -5.26 -3.52 -11.78
C GLY A 170 -6.47 -4.44 -12.01
N VAL A 171 -6.24 -5.67 -12.46
CA VAL A 171 -7.31 -6.68 -12.62
C VAL A 171 -7.92 -7.05 -11.27
N VAL A 172 -7.11 -7.24 -10.21
CA VAL A 172 -7.62 -7.53 -8.86
C VAL A 172 -8.49 -6.40 -8.33
N PHE A 173 -8.08 -5.14 -8.49
CA PHE A 173 -8.90 -3.99 -8.11
C PHE A 173 -10.23 -3.93 -8.88
N ILE A 174 -10.23 -4.21 -10.19
CA ILE A 174 -11.46 -4.26 -10.98
C ILE A 174 -12.39 -5.36 -10.47
N ILE A 175 -11.87 -6.57 -10.22
CA ILE A 175 -12.66 -7.68 -9.68
C ILE A 175 -13.28 -7.28 -8.32
N LEU A 176 -12.47 -6.73 -7.40
CA LEU A 176 -12.98 -6.24 -6.10
C LEU A 176 -14.03 -5.15 -6.27
N GLY A 177 -13.82 -4.22 -7.20
CA GLY A 177 -14.83 -3.20 -7.49
C GLY A 177 -16.16 -3.79 -7.98
N ILE A 178 -16.12 -4.81 -8.85
CA ILE A 178 -17.30 -5.49 -9.34
C ILE A 178 -18.02 -6.25 -8.21
N THR A 179 -17.27 -6.92 -7.32
CA THR A 179 -17.90 -7.65 -6.18
C THR A 179 -18.66 -6.72 -5.24
N CYS A 180 -18.23 -5.45 -5.07
CA CYS A 180 -18.97 -4.46 -4.29
C CYS A 180 -20.38 -4.12 -4.83
N PHE A 181 -20.67 -4.43 -6.11
CA PHE A 181 -22.01 -4.25 -6.70
C PHE A 181 -22.87 -5.52 -6.65
N ILE A 182 -22.25 -6.69 -6.47
CA ILE A 182 -22.94 -7.99 -6.51
C ILE A 182 -23.31 -8.46 -5.11
N PHE A 183 -22.46 -8.22 -4.14
CA PHE A 183 -22.56 -8.66 -2.74
C PHE A 183 -22.61 -7.47 -1.79
#